data_6b91b217e4e99e995ce7d984e555025b
#
_entry.id   6b91b217e4e99e995ce7d984e555025b
#
_cell.length_a   1.000
_cell.length_b   1.000
_cell.length_c   1.000
_cell.angle_alpha   90.00
_cell.angle_beta   90.00
_cell.angle_gamma   90.00
#
_symmetry.space_group_name_H-M   'P 1'
#
loop_
_entity.id
_entity.type
_entity.pdbx_description
1 polymer ?
#
loop_
_entity_poly.entity_id
_entity_poly.type
_entity_poly.pdbx_seq_one_letter_code
_entity_poly.pdbx_strand_id
1 'polypeptide(L)'
;FNIAVSGGNTPALMFDLWANEYMEITPWDRMRIYWVDERCVPPDDSDSNYGMMRNLLLGITPILYENVFRIRGEAKPAKEAVRYSELVRQQVPFKRGWPEFDIILLGAGDDGHTSSIFPGQEDLLTSNSIYVVSAHPRNGQKRIAMTGYPIQNARYVIFLITGKNKADVVEEICNSGDTGPAAYVAHHAQNVELFMDKGAAAYIEDPNLSLIHI
;
A
#
# COMPACT_ATOMS: atom_id res chain seq x y z
N PHE A 1 3.89 14.53 8.21
CA PHE A 1 4.33 13.19 7.81
C PHE A 1 3.24 12.52 6.99
N ASN A 2 3.51 12.20 5.72
CA ASN A 2 2.54 11.65 4.78
C ASN A 2 2.80 10.15 4.61
N ILE A 3 1.84 9.32 5.02
CA ILE A 3 1.91 7.86 4.87
C ILE A 3 0.74 7.37 4.00
N ALA A 4 1.03 6.55 3.00
CA ALA A 4 0.02 5.84 2.23
C ALA A 4 0.03 4.35 2.62
N VAL A 5 -1.14 3.79 2.86
CA VAL A 5 -1.31 2.44 3.39
C VAL A 5 -2.08 1.53 2.44
N SER A 6 -1.75 0.25 2.46
CA SER A 6 -2.52 -0.81 1.83
C SER A 6 -3.51 -1.46 2.79
N GLY A 7 -4.48 -2.18 2.25
CA GLY A 7 -5.36 -3.05 3.01
C GLY A 7 -4.90 -4.51 3.02
N GLY A 8 -5.71 -5.37 3.63
CA GLY A 8 -5.48 -6.81 3.71
C GLY A 8 -5.17 -7.29 5.13
N ASN A 9 -4.99 -8.61 5.29
CA ASN A 9 -4.87 -9.23 6.63
C ASN A 9 -3.61 -8.79 7.39
N THR A 10 -2.46 -8.68 6.72
CA THR A 10 -1.21 -8.29 7.37
C THR A 10 -1.24 -6.82 7.85
N PRO A 11 -1.65 -5.83 7.04
CA PRO A 11 -1.90 -4.48 7.54
C PRO A 11 -2.95 -4.39 8.65
N ALA A 12 -3.99 -5.24 8.64
CA ALA A 12 -4.98 -5.27 9.72
C ALA A 12 -4.35 -5.59 11.07
N LEU A 13 -3.46 -6.59 11.14
CA LEU A 13 -2.71 -6.91 12.36
C LEU A 13 -1.83 -5.76 12.81
N MET A 14 -1.17 -5.09 11.87
CA MET A 14 -0.34 -3.92 12.17
C MET A 14 -1.18 -2.75 12.71
N PHE A 15 -2.35 -2.48 12.15
CA PHE A 15 -3.24 -1.40 12.62
C PHE A 15 -3.75 -1.68 14.02
N ASP A 16 -4.14 -2.92 14.32
CA ASP A 16 -4.56 -3.33 15.66
C ASP A 16 -3.41 -3.16 16.66
N LEU A 17 -2.22 -3.64 16.34
CA LEU A 17 -1.03 -3.47 17.17
C LEU A 17 -0.68 -1.98 17.36
N TRP A 18 -0.73 -1.19 16.31
CA TRP A 18 -0.45 0.24 16.37
C TRP A 18 -1.39 0.99 17.31
N ALA A 19 -2.68 0.67 17.23
CA ALA A 19 -3.68 1.25 18.10
C ALA A 19 -3.51 0.85 19.58
N ASN A 20 -3.17 -0.41 19.87
CA ASN A 20 -3.13 -0.93 21.23
C ASN A 20 -1.79 -0.69 21.93
N GLU A 21 -0.66 -0.77 21.21
CA GLU A 21 0.67 -0.73 21.82
C GLU A 21 1.41 0.60 21.59
N TYR A 22 1.07 1.33 20.50
CA TYR A 22 1.83 2.50 20.07
C TYR A 22 1.00 3.79 20.04
N MET A 23 -0.24 3.77 20.52
CA MET A 23 -1.14 4.93 20.48
C MET A 23 -0.55 6.16 21.19
N GLU A 24 0.00 5.96 22.39
CA GLU A 24 0.51 7.02 23.27
C GLU A 24 1.78 7.69 22.75
N ILE A 25 2.59 6.98 21.95
CA ILE A 25 3.87 7.48 21.45
C ILE A 25 3.81 7.97 20.01
N THR A 26 2.71 7.72 19.31
CA THR A 26 2.52 8.16 17.92
C THR A 26 2.11 9.63 17.87
N PRO A 27 2.83 10.49 17.12
CA PRO A 27 2.49 11.91 17.00
C PRO A 27 1.33 12.12 16.01
N TRP A 28 0.12 11.75 16.41
CA TRP A 28 -1.09 11.75 15.56
C TRP A 28 -1.41 13.09 14.93
N ASP A 29 -1.09 14.18 15.61
CA ASP A 29 -1.26 15.56 15.13
C ASP A 29 -0.38 15.89 13.91
N ARG A 30 0.68 15.13 13.69
CA ARG A 30 1.62 15.29 12.58
C ARG A 30 1.42 14.24 11.47
N MET A 31 0.58 13.25 11.69
CA MET A 31 0.31 12.17 10.74
C MET A 31 -0.75 12.59 9.73
N ARG A 32 -0.52 12.27 8.46
CA ARG A 32 -1.47 12.40 7.35
C ARG A 32 -1.58 11.07 6.63
N ILE A 33 -2.77 10.48 6.63
CA ILE A 33 -3.01 9.12 6.15
C ILE A 33 -3.72 9.15 4.81
N TYR A 34 -3.16 8.39 3.87
CA TYR A 34 -3.64 8.17 2.51
C TYR A 34 -3.74 6.66 2.24
N TRP A 35 -4.39 6.29 1.14
CA TRP A 35 -4.49 4.91 0.70
C TRP A 35 -3.72 4.69 -0.60
N VAL A 36 -3.03 3.56 -0.68
CA VAL A 36 -2.34 3.10 -1.90
C VAL A 36 -3.37 2.65 -2.92
N ASP A 37 -4.38 1.91 -2.45
CA ASP A 37 -5.50 1.47 -3.25
C ASP A 37 -6.77 1.32 -2.42
N GLU A 38 -7.91 1.33 -3.09
CA GLU A 38 -9.19 1.06 -2.47
C GLU A 38 -10.09 0.29 -3.44
N ARG A 39 -10.93 -0.58 -2.88
CA ARG A 39 -11.97 -1.28 -3.61
C ARG A 39 -13.13 -0.30 -3.88
N CYS A 40 -13.72 -0.39 -5.07
CA CYS A 40 -14.86 0.47 -5.42
C CYS A 40 -16.15 -0.05 -4.77
N VAL A 41 -16.20 0.08 -3.45
CA VAL A 41 -17.31 -0.33 -2.58
C VAL A 41 -17.58 0.77 -1.54
N PRO A 42 -18.75 0.78 -0.87
CA PRO A 42 -19.01 1.68 0.25
C PRO A 42 -18.03 1.49 1.42
N PRO A 43 -17.81 2.52 2.27
CA PRO A 43 -16.83 2.47 3.36
C PRO A 43 -17.19 1.53 4.52
N ASP A 44 -18.40 1.03 4.57
CA ASP A 44 -18.93 0.03 5.52
C ASP A 44 -19.01 -1.37 4.94
N ASP A 45 -18.65 -1.55 3.68
CA ASP A 45 -18.47 -2.87 3.07
C ASP A 45 -17.24 -3.57 3.65
N SER A 46 -17.31 -4.89 3.83
CA SER A 46 -16.22 -5.71 4.35
C SER A 46 -14.96 -5.68 3.49
N ASP A 47 -15.11 -5.36 2.20
CA ASP A 47 -13.99 -5.24 1.26
C ASP A 47 -13.30 -3.86 1.32
N SER A 48 -13.83 -2.87 2.06
CA SER A 48 -13.23 -1.54 2.11
C SER A 48 -11.94 -1.53 2.93
N ASN A 49 -10.84 -1.10 2.33
CA ASN A 49 -9.57 -0.87 3.00
C ASN A 49 -9.69 0.25 4.05
N TYR A 50 -10.40 1.32 3.71
CA TYR A 50 -10.70 2.40 4.64
C TYR A 50 -11.57 1.91 5.80
N GLY A 51 -12.63 1.15 5.53
CA GLY A 51 -13.53 0.62 6.55
C GLY A 51 -12.78 -0.24 7.57
N MET A 52 -11.90 -1.11 7.09
CA MET A 52 -11.03 -1.91 7.94
C MET A 52 -10.14 -1.04 8.86
N MET A 53 -9.40 -0.08 8.30
CA MET A 53 -8.52 0.79 9.07
C MET A 53 -9.31 1.69 10.03
N ARG A 54 -10.49 2.18 9.63
CA ARG A 54 -11.38 2.95 10.49
C ARG A 54 -11.75 2.16 11.75
N ASN A 55 -12.08 0.90 11.60
CA ASN A 55 -12.50 0.05 12.71
C ASN A 55 -11.35 -0.35 13.63
N LEU A 56 -10.15 -0.59 13.08
CA LEU A 56 -8.99 -1.09 13.83
C LEU A 56 -8.11 0.03 14.42
N LEU A 57 -8.07 1.19 13.79
CA LEU A 57 -7.13 2.26 14.14
C LEU A 57 -7.80 3.63 14.27
N LEU A 58 -8.40 4.15 13.19
CA LEU A 58 -8.82 5.55 13.15
C LEU A 58 -9.93 5.89 14.16
N GLY A 59 -10.82 4.93 14.45
CA GLY A 59 -11.95 5.11 15.37
C GLY A 59 -11.57 5.14 16.85
N ILE A 60 -10.34 4.75 17.19
CA ILE A 60 -9.86 4.61 18.57
C ILE A 60 -8.61 5.43 18.88
N THR A 61 -8.00 6.06 17.87
CA THR A 61 -6.82 6.91 18.03
C THR A 61 -7.19 8.40 17.94
N PRO A 62 -6.39 9.30 18.52
CA PRO A 62 -6.65 10.74 18.50
C PRO A 62 -6.24 11.42 17.18
N ILE A 63 -6.19 10.68 16.08
CA ILE A 63 -5.89 11.29 14.78
C ILE A 63 -6.98 12.27 14.38
N LEU A 64 -6.57 13.44 13.87
CA LEU A 64 -7.51 14.45 13.40
C LEU A 64 -8.16 13.96 12.10
N TYR A 65 -9.49 14.05 12.03
CA TYR A 65 -10.25 13.62 10.84
C TYR A 65 -9.79 14.34 9.55
N GLU A 66 -9.39 15.59 9.66
CA GLU A 66 -8.85 16.42 8.56
C GLU A 66 -7.50 15.90 8.01
N ASN A 67 -6.83 15.02 8.75
CA ASN A 67 -5.58 14.37 8.35
C ASN A 67 -5.81 12.98 7.72
N VAL A 68 -7.06 12.56 7.55
CA VAL A 68 -7.42 11.27 6.96
C VAL A 68 -8.00 11.49 5.57
N PHE A 69 -7.22 11.19 4.56
CA PHE A 69 -7.54 11.41 3.15
C PHE A 69 -7.94 10.10 2.46
N ARG A 70 -9.19 9.69 2.63
CA ARG A 70 -9.66 8.42 2.05
C ARG A 70 -9.99 8.51 0.57
N ILE A 71 -9.82 7.40 -0.14
CA ILE A 71 -10.43 7.15 -1.45
C ILE A 71 -11.93 6.86 -1.24
N ARG A 72 -12.78 7.46 -2.06
CA ARG A 72 -14.24 7.28 -2.00
C ARG A 72 -14.66 6.14 -2.91
N GLY A 73 -14.53 4.91 -2.41
CA GLY A 73 -14.86 3.70 -3.17
C GLY A 73 -16.31 3.63 -3.68
N GLU A 74 -17.24 4.32 -2.97
CA GLU A 74 -18.65 4.46 -3.35
C GLU A 74 -18.89 5.41 -4.54
N ALA A 75 -17.90 6.20 -4.92
CA ALA A 75 -18.01 7.15 -6.03
C ALA A 75 -17.86 6.46 -7.39
N LYS A 76 -18.18 7.19 -8.47
CA LYS A 76 -17.87 6.72 -9.84
C LYS A 76 -16.36 6.56 -10.02
N PRO A 77 -15.84 5.34 -10.32
CA PRO A 77 -14.41 5.05 -10.27
C PRO A 77 -13.53 6.03 -11.04
N ALA A 78 -13.86 6.32 -12.31
CA ALA A 78 -13.07 7.23 -13.14
C ALA A 78 -13.03 8.66 -12.58
N LYS A 79 -14.14 9.14 -11.97
CA LYS A 79 -14.17 10.46 -11.34
C LYS A 79 -13.35 10.49 -10.05
N GLU A 80 -13.41 9.39 -9.29
CA GLU A 80 -12.67 9.29 -8.05
C GLU A 80 -11.16 9.20 -8.28
N ALA A 81 -10.70 8.44 -9.26
CA ALA A 81 -9.29 8.37 -9.61
C ALA A 81 -8.72 9.78 -9.93
N VAL A 82 -9.47 10.59 -10.67
CA VAL A 82 -9.08 11.97 -10.98
C VAL A 82 -9.11 12.85 -9.72
N ARG A 83 -10.22 12.81 -8.95
CA ARG A 83 -10.37 13.61 -7.73
C ARG A 83 -9.26 13.31 -6.71
N TYR A 84 -8.97 12.01 -6.51
CA TYR A 84 -7.98 11.60 -5.53
C TYR A 84 -6.56 11.91 -5.98
N SER A 85 -6.26 11.78 -7.28
CA SER A 85 -4.99 12.26 -7.86
C SER A 85 -4.78 13.74 -7.62
N GLU A 86 -5.82 14.55 -7.82
CA GLU A 86 -5.74 16.00 -7.60
C GLU A 86 -5.60 16.34 -6.10
N LEU A 87 -6.30 15.63 -5.21
CA LEU A 87 -6.14 15.77 -3.78
C LEU A 87 -4.68 15.51 -3.36
N VAL A 88 -4.09 14.40 -3.81
CA VAL A 88 -2.69 14.05 -3.51
C VAL A 88 -1.74 15.11 -4.09
N ARG A 89 -2.01 15.61 -5.30
CA ARG A 89 -1.23 16.68 -5.92
C ARG A 89 -1.19 17.96 -5.07
N GLN A 90 -2.29 18.28 -4.41
CA GLN A 90 -2.40 19.49 -3.57
C GLN A 90 -1.84 19.30 -2.16
N GLN A 91 -1.88 18.08 -1.61
CA GLN A 91 -1.60 17.83 -0.21
C GLN A 91 -0.20 17.24 0.05
N VAL A 92 0.37 16.52 -0.91
CA VAL A 92 1.66 15.83 -0.76
C VAL A 92 2.75 16.63 -1.51
N PRO A 93 3.90 16.89 -0.90
CA PRO A 93 5.02 17.54 -1.58
C PRO A 93 5.42 16.80 -2.86
N PHE A 94 5.81 17.55 -3.88
CA PHE A 94 6.29 16.99 -5.15
C PHE A 94 7.80 17.05 -5.23
N LYS A 95 8.40 15.97 -5.71
CA LYS A 95 9.82 15.87 -6.03
C LYS A 95 9.99 15.03 -7.29
N ARG A 96 10.86 15.45 -8.18
CA ARG A 96 11.10 14.74 -9.46
C ARG A 96 9.84 14.53 -10.31
N GLY A 97 8.87 15.44 -10.20
CA GLY A 97 7.62 15.38 -10.98
C GLY A 97 6.50 14.53 -10.38
N TRP A 98 6.73 13.88 -9.23
CA TRP A 98 5.78 12.99 -8.56
C TRP A 98 5.58 13.34 -7.09
N PRO A 99 4.45 12.97 -6.45
CA PRO A 99 4.28 13.14 -5.02
C PRO A 99 5.32 12.30 -4.26
N GLU A 100 5.95 12.90 -3.24
CA GLU A 100 6.89 12.22 -2.36
C GLU A 100 6.23 11.96 -1.01
N PHE A 101 5.71 10.76 -0.83
CA PHE A 101 5.27 10.28 0.48
C PHE A 101 6.49 9.98 1.36
N ASP A 102 6.35 10.17 2.68
CA ASP A 102 7.42 9.78 3.62
C ASP A 102 7.52 8.26 3.70
N ILE A 103 6.38 7.56 3.80
CA ILE A 103 6.30 6.10 3.75
C ILE A 103 5.13 5.68 2.87
N ILE A 104 5.35 4.65 2.07
CA ILE A 104 4.29 3.86 1.45
C ILE A 104 4.37 2.43 1.98
N LEU A 105 3.29 1.96 2.61
CA LEU A 105 3.17 0.58 3.08
C LEU A 105 2.48 -0.27 2.01
N LEU A 106 3.17 -1.32 1.58
CA LEU A 106 2.69 -2.25 0.56
C LEU A 106 2.56 -3.67 1.12
N GLY A 107 1.60 -4.40 0.59
CA GLY A 107 1.61 -5.85 0.58
C GLY A 107 1.99 -6.37 -0.81
N ALA A 108 2.15 -7.68 -0.92
CA ALA A 108 2.25 -8.38 -2.19
C ALA A 108 1.24 -9.52 -2.27
N GLY A 109 0.57 -9.65 -3.41
CA GLY A 109 -0.25 -10.81 -3.70
C GLY A 109 0.60 -12.06 -3.94
N ASP A 110 0.04 -13.23 -3.77
CA ASP A 110 0.66 -14.50 -4.16
C ASP A 110 0.86 -14.64 -5.68
N ASP A 111 0.17 -13.81 -6.45
CA ASP A 111 0.31 -13.65 -7.90
C ASP A 111 1.30 -12.55 -8.31
N GLY A 112 2.01 -11.93 -7.36
CA GLY A 112 2.99 -10.88 -7.61
C GLY A 112 2.42 -9.47 -7.75
N HIS A 113 1.10 -9.25 -7.54
CA HIS A 113 0.55 -7.89 -7.57
C HIS A 113 0.97 -7.08 -6.33
N THR A 114 1.02 -5.76 -6.47
CA THR A 114 1.10 -4.80 -5.35
C THR A 114 0.23 -3.59 -5.64
N SER A 115 -0.20 -2.84 -4.61
CA SER A 115 -1.29 -1.88 -4.76
C SER A 115 -2.52 -2.64 -5.31
N SER A 116 -3.09 -2.15 -6.40
CA SER A 116 -3.99 -2.93 -7.25
C SER A 116 -3.49 -2.94 -8.70
N ILE A 117 -2.18 -3.12 -8.88
CA ILE A 117 -1.51 -3.36 -10.16
C ILE A 117 -1.28 -4.87 -10.26
N PHE A 118 -2.03 -5.54 -11.12
CA PHE A 118 -2.01 -6.99 -11.28
C PHE A 118 -1.12 -7.40 -12.46
N PRO A 119 -0.60 -8.65 -12.47
CA PRO A 119 0.02 -9.22 -13.66
C PRO A 119 -0.87 -9.06 -14.90
N GLY A 120 -0.27 -8.60 -16.01
CA GLY A 120 -0.99 -8.21 -17.23
C GLY A 120 -1.46 -6.75 -17.25
N GLN A 121 -1.16 -5.95 -16.22
CA GLN A 121 -1.45 -4.51 -16.14
C GLN A 121 -0.16 -3.70 -15.89
N GLU A 122 0.98 -4.17 -16.37
CA GLU A 122 2.30 -3.59 -16.13
C GLU A 122 2.44 -2.16 -16.69
N ASP A 123 1.60 -1.78 -17.65
CA ASP A 123 1.48 -0.39 -18.15
C ASP A 123 1.13 0.62 -17.05
N LEU A 124 0.48 0.17 -15.97
CA LEU A 124 0.19 1.00 -14.80
C LEU A 124 1.44 1.32 -13.97
N LEU A 125 2.51 0.54 -14.09
CA LEU A 125 3.80 0.81 -13.43
C LEU A 125 4.49 2.05 -13.99
N THR A 126 4.23 2.38 -15.25
CA THR A 126 4.82 3.52 -15.97
C THR A 126 3.77 4.55 -16.41
N SER A 127 2.58 4.51 -15.83
CA SER A 127 1.50 5.46 -16.12
C SER A 127 1.85 6.88 -15.69
N ASN A 128 1.45 7.87 -16.49
CA ASN A 128 1.59 9.30 -16.17
C ASN A 128 0.51 9.83 -15.20
N SER A 129 -0.38 9.00 -14.72
CA SER A 129 -1.39 9.34 -13.71
C SER A 129 -0.92 8.95 -12.31
N ILE A 130 -1.34 9.67 -11.27
CA ILE A 130 -1.02 9.31 -9.87
C ILE A 130 -1.89 8.14 -9.42
N TYR A 131 -3.20 8.21 -9.69
CA TYR A 131 -4.16 7.13 -9.46
C TYR A 131 -4.95 6.83 -10.72
N VAL A 132 -5.28 5.56 -10.89
CA VAL A 132 -6.06 5.04 -12.01
C VAL A 132 -7.15 4.10 -11.53
N VAL A 133 -8.08 3.78 -12.42
CA VAL A 133 -8.99 2.65 -12.22
C VAL A 133 -8.32 1.39 -12.73
N SER A 134 -8.14 0.41 -11.85
CA SER A 134 -7.75 -0.96 -12.21
C SER A 134 -8.92 -1.92 -11.99
N ALA A 135 -8.76 -3.15 -12.43
CA ALA A 135 -9.76 -4.20 -12.22
C ALA A 135 -9.08 -5.51 -11.82
N HIS A 136 -9.63 -6.17 -10.80
CA HIS A 136 -9.14 -7.46 -10.36
C HIS A 136 -9.34 -8.51 -11.49
N PRO A 137 -8.31 -9.24 -11.93
CA PRO A 137 -8.36 -10.05 -13.13
C PRO A 137 -9.37 -11.22 -13.06
N ARG A 138 -9.63 -11.76 -11.87
CA ARG A 138 -10.53 -12.93 -11.71
C ARG A 138 -12.01 -12.56 -11.60
N ASN A 139 -12.34 -11.47 -10.86
CA ASN A 139 -13.74 -11.14 -10.57
C ASN A 139 -14.20 -9.80 -11.14
N GLY A 140 -13.30 -9.04 -11.80
CA GLY A 140 -13.61 -7.75 -12.41
C GLY A 140 -13.91 -6.63 -11.42
N GLN A 141 -13.72 -6.84 -10.11
CA GLN A 141 -13.92 -5.80 -9.09
C GLN A 141 -13.03 -4.61 -9.37
N LYS A 142 -13.66 -3.45 -9.56
CA LYS A 142 -12.93 -2.21 -9.82
C LYS A 142 -12.23 -1.72 -8.55
N ARG A 143 -11.10 -1.08 -8.77
CA ARG A 143 -10.26 -0.48 -7.75
C ARG A 143 -9.76 0.88 -8.18
N ILE A 144 -9.47 1.74 -7.22
CA ILE A 144 -8.67 2.94 -7.44
C ILE A 144 -7.27 2.60 -6.94
N ALA A 145 -6.28 2.69 -7.80
CA ALA A 145 -4.93 2.23 -7.51
C ALA A 145 -3.89 3.33 -7.77
N MET A 146 -2.96 3.51 -6.84
CA MET A 146 -1.74 4.29 -7.06
C MET A 146 -0.88 3.58 -8.08
N THR A 147 -0.33 4.34 -9.04
CA THR A 147 0.52 3.83 -10.12
C THR A 147 1.98 3.67 -9.68
N GLY A 148 2.81 3.10 -10.54
CA GLY A 148 4.19 2.77 -10.17
C GLY A 148 5.07 3.98 -9.87
N TYR A 149 5.03 5.04 -10.67
CA TYR A 149 5.92 6.20 -10.44
C TYR A 149 5.71 6.90 -9.10
N PRO A 150 4.49 7.21 -8.63
CA PRO A 150 4.28 7.74 -7.29
C PRO A 150 4.77 6.82 -6.17
N ILE A 151 4.59 5.50 -6.34
CA ILE A 151 5.08 4.53 -5.35
C ILE A 151 6.60 4.57 -5.28
N GLN A 152 7.28 4.47 -6.43
CA GLN A 152 8.74 4.48 -6.51
C GLN A 152 9.37 5.77 -6.01
N ASN A 153 8.63 6.90 -6.09
CA ASN A 153 9.11 8.22 -5.67
C ASN A 153 9.02 8.46 -4.16
N ALA A 154 8.40 7.58 -3.40
CA ALA A 154 8.35 7.68 -1.94
C ALA A 154 9.76 7.68 -1.33
N ARG A 155 9.91 8.30 -0.15
CA ARG A 155 11.18 8.27 0.59
C ARG A 155 11.52 6.87 1.06
N TYR A 156 10.50 6.11 1.52
CA TYR A 156 10.60 4.71 1.88
C TYR A 156 9.38 3.96 1.35
N VAL A 157 9.63 2.84 0.70
CA VAL A 157 8.63 1.83 0.36
C VAL A 157 8.86 0.64 1.29
N ILE A 158 7.86 0.32 2.09
CA ILE A 158 7.92 -0.77 3.06
C ILE A 158 6.96 -1.86 2.63
N PHE A 159 7.49 -3.03 2.31
CA PHE A 159 6.67 -4.22 2.11
C PHE A 159 6.47 -4.94 3.44
N LEU A 160 5.21 -5.20 3.77
CA LEU A 160 4.81 -6.00 4.93
C LEU A 160 4.13 -7.28 4.42
N ILE A 161 4.84 -8.41 4.52
CA ILE A 161 4.45 -9.67 3.88
C ILE A 161 4.54 -10.81 4.89
N THR A 162 3.42 -11.51 5.12
CA THR A 162 3.36 -12.64 6.04
C THR A 162 2.67 -13.85 5.42
N GLY A 163 3.10 -15.04 5.85
CA GLY A 163 2.53 -16.31 5.45
C GLY A 163 3.31 -17.06 4.37
N LYS A 164 3.35 -18.39 4.51
CA LYS A 164 4.11 -19.27 3.62
C LYS A 164 3.65 -19.21 2.15
N ASN A 165 2.39 -18.89 1.91
CA ASN A 165 1.85 -18.70 0.55
C ASN A 165 2.43 -17.46 -0.17
N LYS A 166 3.26 -16.68 0.52
CA LYS A 166 3.96 -15.51 -0.04
C LYS A 166 5.44 -15.79 -0.33
N ALA A 167 5.93 -17.00 -0.06
CA ALA A 167 7.36 -17.32 -0.19
C ALA A 167 7.87 -17.14 -1.63
N ASP A 168 7.08 -17.52 -2.64
CA ASP A 168 7.45 -17.36 -4.06
C ASP A 168 7.57 -15.86 -4.43
N VAL A 169 6.58 -15.03 -4.07
CA VAL A 169 6.64 -13.60 -4.38
C VAL A 169 7.73 -12.86 -3.60
N VAL A 170 8.04 -13.30 -2.38
CA VAL A 170 9.18 -12.75 -1.62
C VAL A 170 10.50 -13.12 -2.29
N GLU A 171 10.65 -14.36 -2.76
CA GLU A 171 11.81 -14.78 -3.55
C GLU A 171 11.95 -13.92 -4.82
N GLU A 172 10.87 -13.68 -5.57
CA GLU A 172 10.85 -12.81 -6.74
C GLU A 172 11.30 -11.37 -6.41
N ILE A 173 10.81 -10.80 -5.30
CA ILE A 173 11.19 -9.46 -4.84
C ILE A 173 12.69 -9.40 -4.49
N CYS A 174 13.25 -10.46 -3.91
CA CYS A 174 14.66 -10.52 -3.51
C CYS A 174 15.60 -10.87 -4.67
N ASN A 175 15.11 -11.46 -5.75
CA ASN A 175 15.88 -11.77 -6.94
C ASN A 175 16.01 -10.56 -7.88
N SER A 176 16.91 -10.60 -8.82
CA SER A 176 17.26 -9.47 -9.71
C SER A 176 16.34 -9.28 -10.93
N GLY A 177 15.20 -9.96 -11.00
CA GLY A 177 14.28 -9.90 -12.16
C GLY A 177 12.99 -9.15 -11.86
N ASP A 178 12.51 -8.35 -12.81
CA ASP A 178 11.21 -7.67 -12.73
C ASP A 178 10.07 -8.63 -13.14
N THR A 179 9.88 -9.69 -12.37
CA THR A 179 8.98 -10.82 -12.70
C THR A 179 7.51 -10.50 -12.49
N GLY A 180 7.20 -9.42 -11.77
CA GLY A 180 5.84 -8.97 -11.52
C GLY A 180 5.81 -7.56 -10.92
N PRO A 181 4.60 -6.97 -10.72
CA PRO A 181 4.46 -5.61 -10.22
C PRO A 181 5.15 -5.34 -8.88
N ALA A 182 5.11 -6.29 -7.93
CA ALA A 182 5.76 -6.15 -6.63
C ALA A 182 7.29 -6.12 -6.76
N ALA A 183 7.88 -7.06 -7.52
CA ALA A 183 9.31 -7.10 -7.79
C ALA A 183 9.76 -5.83 -8.53
N TYR A 184 9.04 -5.43 -9.58
CA TYR A 184 9.33 -4.20 -10.30
C TYR A 184 9.38 -2.98 -9.37
N VAL A 185 8.37 -2.78 -8.52
CA VAL A 185 8.35 -1.66 -7.56
C VAL A 185 9.53 -1.74 -6.60
N ALA A 186 9.83 -2.93 -6.08
CA ALA A 186 10.93 -3.13 -5.14
C ALA A 186 12.29 -2.77 -5.76
N HIS A 187 12.50 -3.11 -7.04
CA HIS A 187 13.78 -2.84 -7.72
C HIS A 187 13.94 -1.39 -8.19
N HIS A 188 12.83 -0.67 -8.41
CA HIS A 188 12.86 0.69 -8.95
C HIS A 188 12.60 1.79 -7.91
N ALA A 189 12.16 1.45 -6.69
CA ALA A 189 12.02 2.41 -5.61
C ALA A 189 13.36 2.79 -5.00
N GLN A 190 13.44 4.00 -4.41
CA GLN A 190 14.70 4.55 -3.92
C GLN A 190 15.22 3.85 -2.67
N ASN A 191 14.33 3.58 -1.72
CA ASN A 191 14.63 2.90 -0.48
C ASN A 191 13.50 1.90 -0.23
N VAL A 192 13.85 0.63 -0.15
CA VAL A 192 12.91 -0.46 0.07
C VAL A 192 13.30 -1.21 1.32
N GLU A 193 12.32 -1.47 2.16
CA GLU A 193 12.45 -2.35 3.32
C GLU A 193 11.42 -3.47 3.23
N LEU A 194 11.85 -4.70 3.49
CA LEU A 194 10.99 -5.87 3.56
C LEU A 194 10.86 -6.32 5.01
N PHE A 195 9.63 -6.27 5.52
CA PHE A 195 9.28 -6.88 6.79
C PHE A 195 8.45 -8.14 6.52
N MET A 196 8.95 -9.29 6.97
CA MET A 196 8.35 -10.59 6.66
C MET A 196 8.47 -11.55 7.83
N ASP A 197 7.55 -12.51 7.90
CA ASP A 197 7.66 -13.62 8.85
C ASP A 197 8.49 -14.77 8.27
N LYS A 198 8.78 -15.78 9.10
CA LYS A 198 9.52 -16.99 8.69
C LYS A 198 8.83 -17.75 7.55
N GLY A 199 7.50 -17.70 7.49
CA GLY A 199 6.74 -18.36 6.44
C GLY A 199 6.97 -17.70 5.09
N ALA A 200 6.87 -16.38 5.02
CA ALA A 200 7.12 -15.60 3.81
C ALA A 200 8.59 -15.66 3.37
N ALA A 201 9.54 -15.75 4.31
CA ALA A 201 10.98 -15.87 4.04
C ALA A 201 11.45 -17.30 3.76
N ALA A 202 10.55 -18.27 3.56
CA ALA A 202 10.91 -19.69 3.50
C ALA A 202 11.93 -20.06 2.40
N TYR A 203 12.03 -19.27 1.35
CA TYR A 203 12.95 -19.50 0.21
C TYR A 203 14.15 -18.54 0.18
N ILE A 204 14.27 -17.68 1.20
CA ILE A 204 15.39 -16.73 1.28
C ILE A 204 16.54 -17.32 2.10
N GLU A 205 17.68 -17.53 1.47
CA GLU A 205 18.92 -17.98 2.09
C GLU A 205 19.86 -16.77 2.33
N ASP A 206 19.48 -15.86 3.23
CA ASP A 206 20.35 -14.75 3.63
C ASP A 206 20.68 -14.86 5.13
N PRO A 207 21.98 -15.07 5.50
CA PRO A 207 22.40 -15.15 6.90
C PRO A 207 22.23 -13.83 7.68
N ASN A 208 22.06 -12.70 6.98
CA ASN A 208 21.84 -11.38 7.59
C ASN A 208 20.38 -10.98 7.68
N LEU A 209 19.45 -11.85 7.28
CA LEU A 209 18.02 -11.57 7.30
C LEU A 209 17.51 -11.45 8.73
N SER A 210 17.07 -10.27 9.13
CA SER A 210 16.39 -10.05 10.40
C SER A 210 14.88 -10.27 10.20
N LEU A 211 14.36 -11.37 10.76
CA LEU A 211 12.95 -11.72 10.66
C LEU A 211 12.14 -11.04 11.78
N ILE A 212 11.01 -10.44 11.42
CA ILE A 212 10.01 -10.04 12.40
C ILE A 212 9.25 -11.28 12.89
N HIS A 213 9.13 -11.39 14.20
CA HIS A 213 8.24 -12.37 14.84
C HIS A 213 6.90 -11.68 15.09
N ILE A 214 5.90 -12.02 14.30
CA ILE A 214 4.50 -11.64 14.53
C ILE A 214 3.76 -12.82 15.14
#